data_8b04f19d52a5c2e681a4ca4539827ddb
#
_entry.id   8b04f19d52a5c2e681a4ca4539827ddb
#
_cell.length_a   1.000
_cell.length_b   1.000
_cell.length_c   1.000
_cell.angle_alpha   90.00
_cell.angle_beta   90.00
_cell.angle_gamma   90.00
#
_symmetry.space_group_name_H-M   'P 1'
#
loop_
_entity.id
_entity.type
_entity.pdbx_description
1 polymer ?
#
loop_
_entity_poly.entity_id
_entity_poly.type
_entity_poly.pdbx_seq_one_letter_code
_entity_poly.pdbx_strand_id
1 'polypeptide(L)'
;VVKLQGGDPVSLKAWGLLCNQSRREFQKIYDQLGIRLSERGESFYNPYLQAVVDDLRAAGLLVVDAGAGCVFLEGVSGKDGQPLPLIVQKSDGGFNYATTDLAAIRYRFGASPAGDGASRVIYVTDAGQANHFAGVFQVAQRAGWIPSHCSVEHVPFGLVQGDDGKKLKTRSGDTVRLKDLLDEAVERTEADLRQRLADEQRSEDEAFIQQVATSVGLAAVKYADLSTNRTTNYQFSFDRMLALTGNTAPYLLYAVVRIAGIARKGGDLGAGAVASLTFSEAQEWALVRELLKFDGVIAEVEQELLPNRLCTYLFELSQVFNRFYDQVPVLKAKDPSRASRLALCRLTTDTLKLGLSLLGIPTLERM
;
A
#
# COMPACT_ATOMS: atom_id res chain seq x y z
N VAL A 1 19.63 -25.87 3.99
CA VAL A 1 18.19 -25.89 3.65
C VAL A 1 17.61 -27.28 3.89
N VAL A 2 18.14 -28.36 3.25
CA VAL A 2 17.59 -29.73 3.35
C VAL A 2 17.45 -30.19 4.79
N LYS A 3 18.48 -30.02 5.64
CA LYS A 3 18.42 -30.37 7.08
C LYS A 3 17.31 -29.62 7.81
N LEU A 4 17.14 -28.32 7.51
CA LEU A 4 16.09 -27.48 8.09
C LEU A 4 14.69 -27.95 7.68
N GLN A 5 14.50 -28.23 6.38
CA GLN A 5 13.25 -28.76 5.84
C GLN A 5 12.96 -30.19 6.35
N GLY A 6 14.01 -30.96 6.62
CA GLY A 6 13.94 -32.30 7.23
C GLY A 6 13.73 -32.32 8.74
N GLY A 7 13.61 -31.15 9.38
CA GLY A 7 13.28 -31.07 10.82
C GLY A 7 14.45 -31.22 11.77
N ASP A 8 15.72 -31.04 11.30
CA ASP A 8 16.90 -31.14 12.17
C ASP A 8 16.82 -30.15 13.35
N PRO A 9 16.87 -30.62 14.62
CA PRO A 9 16.61 -29.75 15.78
C PRO A 9 17.60 -28.60 15.92
N VAL A 10 18.89 -28.81 15.55
CA VAL A 10 19.93 -27.78 15.64
C VAL A 10 19.68 -26.70 14.62
N SER A 11 19.36 -27.07 13.37
CA SER A 11 19.02 -26.14 12.29
C SER A 11 17.76 -25.38 12.61
N LEU A 12 16.71 -26.01 13.15
CA LEU A 12 15.46 -25.37 13.57
C LEU A 12 15.68 -24.35 14.69
N LYS A 13 16.52 -24.69 15.69
CA LYS A 13 16.86 -23.76 16.78
C LYS A 13 17.59 -22.52 16.26
N ALA A 14 18.60 -22.70 15.41
CA ALA A 14 19.35 -21.60 14.82
C ALA A 14 18.45 -20.71 13.95
N TRP A 15 17.63 -21.33 13.10
CA TRP A 15 16.64 -20.62 12.28
C TRP A 15 15.64 -19.83 13.12
N GLY A 16 15.11 -20.40 14.20
CA GLY A 16 14.19 -19.72 15.11
C GLY A 16 14.80 -18.47 15.75
N LEU A 17 16.07 -18.53 16.17
CA LEU A 17 16.77 -17.36 16.71
C LEU A 17 16.93 -16.24 15.68
N LEU A 18 17.33 -16.58 14.46
CA LEU A 18 17.49 -15.60 13.37
C LEU A 18 16.15 -14.97 12.97
N CYS A 19 15.10 -15.79 12.82
CA CYS A 19 13.76 -15.28 12.51
C CYS A 19 13.22 -14.36 13.60
N ASN A 20 13.40 -14.73 14.89
CA ASN A 20 12.94 -13.89 15.99
C ASN A 20 13.67 -12.55 16.04
N GLN A 21 14.96 -12.50 15.73
CA GLN A 21 15.68 -11.23 15.63
C GLN A 21 15.19 -10.39 14.47
N SER A 22 15.00 -10.99 13.30
CA SER A 22 14.46 -10.29 12.12
C SER A 22 13.06 -9.73 12.38
N ARG A 23 12.17 -10.51 13.01
CA ARG A 23 10.81 -10.05 13.37
C ARG A 23 10.83 -8.81 14.26
N ARG A 24 11.72 -8.77 15.27
CA ARG A 24 11.84 -7.60 16.14
C ARG A 24 12.21 -6.34 15.38
N GLU A 25 13.08 -6.45 14.38
CA GLU A 25 13.46 -5.29 13.55
C GLU A 25 12.34 -4.90 12.59
N PHE A 26 11.67 -5.86 11.95
CA PHE A 26 10.53 -5.58 11.08
C PHE A 26 9.34 -4.97 11.84
N GLN A 27 9.08 -5.45 13.06
CA GLN A 27 7.96 -4.96 13.87
C GLN A 27 8.10 -3.46 14.18
N LYS A 28 9.32 -2.97 14.45
CA LYS A 28 9.56 -1.54 14.66
C LYS A 28 9.09 -0.70 13.45
N ILE A 29 9.36 -1.18 12.23
CA ILE A 29 8.94 -0.50 11.00
C ILE A 29 7.42 -0.60 10.80
N TYR A 30 6.84 -1.77 11.08
CA TYR A 30 5.39 -1.97 10.99
C TYR A 30 4.64 -1.06 11.97
N ASP A 31 5.12 -0.97 13.21
CA ASP A 31 4.54 -0.09 14.23
C ASP A 31 4.66 1.38 13.82
N GLN A 32 5.84 1.80 13.34
CA GLN A 32 6.08 3.17 12.87
C GLN A 32 5.16 3.54 11.69
N LEU A 33 4.96 2.61 10.76
CA LEU A 33 4.07 2.81 9.61
C LEU A 33 2.59 2.52 9.92
N GLY A 34 2.24 2.02 11.12
CA GLY A 34 0.88 1.62 11.48
C GLY A 34 0.37 0.42 10.66
N ILE A 35 1.26 -0.45 10.22
CA ILE A 35 0.94 -1.63 9.39
C ILE A 35 0.62 -2.81 10.30
N ARG A 36 -0.49 -3.49 10.01
CA ARG A 36 -0.91 -4.72 10.69
C ARG A 36 -0.83 -5.89 9.72
N LEU A 37 0.05 -6.84 10.01
CA LEU A 37 0.25 -8.03 9.20
C LEU A 37 0.05 -9.29 10.03
N SER A 38 -0.48 -10.35 9.39
CA SER A 38 -0.44 -11.70 9.90
C SER A 38 0.73 -12.42 9.24
N GLU A 39 1.66 -12.94 10.03
CA GLU A 39 2.82 -13.65 9.50
C GLU A 39 2.43 -15.05 9.01
N ARG A 40 2.70 -15.30 7.73
CA ARG A 40 2.60 -16.61 7.10
C ARG A 40 3.74 -16.77 6.10
N GLY A 41 4.92 -17.10 6.62
CA GLY A 41 6.12 -17.32 5.79
C GLY A 41 6.09 -18.65 5.04
N GLU A 42 7.06 -18.85 4.15
CA GLU A 42 7.19 -20.08 3.35
C GLU A 42 7.22 -21.37 4.18
N SER A 43 7.85 -21.33 5.36
CA SER A 43 7.94 -22.48 6.27
C SER A 43 6.60 -23.01 6.75
N PHE A 44 5.54 -22.19 6.74
CA PHE A 44 4.18 -22.65 7.05
C PHE A 44 3.71 -23.72 6.06
N TYR A 45 4.15 -23.68 4.83
CA TYR A 45 3.73 -24.58 3.77
C TYR A 45 4.57 -25.85 3.68
N ASN A 46 5.66 -26.00 4.45
CA ASN A 46 6.52 -27.19 4.43
C ASN A 46 5.76 -28.53 4.55
N PRO A 47 4.75 -28.69 5.43
CA PRO A 47 3.97 -29.92 5.53
C PRO A 47 3.14 -30.26 4.29
N TYR A 48 2.90 -29.29 3.40
CA TYR A 48 2.03 -29.44 2.23
C TYR A 48 2.81 -29.67 0.93
N LEU A 49 4.15 -29.53 0.93
CA LEU A 49 4.96 -29.55 -0.29
C LEU A 49 4.90 -30.90 -1.02
N GLN A 50 4.98 -32.02 -0.30
CA GLN A 50 4.89 -33.34 -0.92
C GLN A 50 3.53 -33.57 -1.55
N ALA A 51 2.45 -33.13 -0.90
CA ALA A 51 1.10 -33.28 -1.43
C ALA A 51 0.90 -32.51 -2.74
N VAL A 52 1.58 -31.36 -2.94
CA VAL A 52 1.57 -30.64 -4.23
C VAL A 52 2.15 -31.52 -5.35
N VAL A 53 3.29 -32.16 -5.10
CA VAL A 53 3.93 -33.04 -6.09
C VAL A 53 3.05 -34.23 -6.43
N ASP A 54 2.45 -34.84 -5.41
CA ASP A 54 1.60 -36.02 -5.57
C ASP A 54 0.32 -35.69 -6.32
N ASP A 55 -0.32 -34.57 -6.03
CA ASP A 55 -1.52 -34.09 -6.74
C ASP A 55 -1.22 -33.77 -8.20
N LEU A 56 -0.10 -33.10 -8.50
CA LEU A 56 0.32 -32.81 -9.88
C LEU A 56 0.62 -34.09 -10.67
N ARG A 57 1.19 -35.09 -10.00
CA ARG A 57 1.43 -36.42 -10.61
C ARG A 57 0.11 -37.13 -10.89
N ALA A 58 -0.81 -37.13 -9.93
CA ALA A 58 -2.14 -37.73 -10.10
C ALA A 58 -2.95 -37.04 -11.20
N ALA A 59 -2.80 -35.73 -11.38
CA ALA A 59 -3.41 -34.95 -12.44
C ALA A 59 -2.75 -35.14 -13.81
N GLY A 60 -1.66 -35.94 -13.92
CA GLY A 60 -0.91 -36.16 -15.16
C GLY A 60 -0.14 -34.93 -15.65
N LEU A 61 0.08 -33.94 -14.79
CA LEU A 61 0.78 -32.68 -15.14
C LEU A 61 2.28 -32.77 -14.85
N LEU A 62 2.73 -33.65 -13.94
CA LEU A 62 4.12 -33.77 -13.55
C LEU A 62 4.89 -34.70 -14.50
N VAL A 63 5.96 -34.20 -15.06
CA VAL A 63 6.90 -34.94 -15.90
C VAL A 63 8.27 -34.97 -15.22
N VAL A 64 8.97 -36.10 -15.29
CA VAL A 64 10.36 -36.18 -14.84
C VAL A 64 11.27 -35.76 -15.99
N ASP A 65 12.00 -34.65 -15.81
CA ASP A 65 12.97 -34.14 -16.75
C ASP A 65 14.33 -33.95 -16.07
N ALA A 66 15.39 -34.51 -16.63
CA ALA A 66 16.73 -34.50 -16.05
C ALA A 66 16.78 -34.88 -14.54
N GLY A 67 15.89 -35.79 -14.11
CA GLY A 67 15.75 -36.23 -12.72
C GLY A 67 14.93 -35.31 -11.83
N ALA A 68 14.49 -34.16 -12.31
CA ALA A 68 13.62 -33.22 -11.58
C ALA A 68 12.15 -33.42 -11.96
N GLY A 69 11.24 -33.21 -11.00
CA GLY A 69 9.81 -33.16 -11.26
C GLY A 69 9.41 -31.77 -11.79
N CYS A 70 8.91 -31.72 -13.03
CA CYS A 70 8.60 -30.49 -13.75
C CYS A 70 7.17 -30.46 -14.27
N VAL A 71 6.60 -29.28 -14.39
CA VAL A 71 5.39 -29.01 -15.18
C VAL A 71 5.75 -28.06 -16.29
N PHE A 72 5.57 -28.48 -17.55
CA PHE A 72 5.84 -27.63 -18.70
C PHE A 72 4.71 -26.63 -18.91
N LEU A 73 5.10 -25.34 -19.07
CA LEU A 73 4.17 -24.23 -19.21
C LEU A 73 3.67 -24.15 -20.66
N GLU A 74 2.37 -23.96 -20.82
CA GLU A 74 1.73 -23.80 -22.14
C GLU A 74 1.94 -22.37 -22.63
N GLY A 75 2.31 -22.24 -23.93
CA GLY A 75 2.51 -20.95 -24.57
C GLY A 75 3.76 -20.18 -24.11
N VAL A 76 4.61 -20.78 -23.27
CA VAL A 76 5.84 -20.16 -22.78
C VAL A 76 7.04 -20.99 -23.21
N SER A 77 7.97 -20.38 -23.94
CA SER A 77 9.18 -21.05 -24.41
C SER A 77 10.43 -20.39 -23.84
N GLY A 78 11.44 -21.20 -23.59
CA GLY A 78 12.78 -20.74 -23.25
C GLY A 78 13.48 -20.09 -24.45
N LYS A 79 14.70 -19.62 -24.24
CA LYS A 79 15.52 -18.97 -25.27
C LYS A 79 15.87 -19.92 -26.43
N ASP A 80 15.82 -21.21 -26.19
CA ASP A 80 16.06 -22.32 -27.16
C ASP A 80 14.80 -22.76 -27.92
N GLY A 81 13.66 -22.07 -27.67
CA GLY A 81 12.36 -22.40 -28.28
C GLY A 81 11.65 -23.62 -27.69
N GLN A 82 12.25 -24.26 -26.65
CA GLN A 82 11.62 -25.38 -25.96
C GLN A 82 10.63 -24.88 -24.90
N PRO A 83 9.56 -25.65 -24.58
CA PRO A 83 8.63 -25.29 -23.51
C PRO A 83 9.37 -25.09 -22.19
N LEU A 84 9.05 -24.02 -21.49
CA LEU A 84 9.71 -23.68 -20.24
C LEU A 84 9.17 -24.56 -19.08
N PRO A 85 10.03 -25.32 -18.37
CA PRO A 85 9.59 -26.11 -17.24
C PRO A 85 9.50 -25.27 -15.97
N LEU A 86 8.40 -25.41 -15.22
CA LEU A 86 8.34 -25.02 -13.82
C LEU A 86 8.81 -26.21 -12.97
N ILE A 87 9.97 -26.09 -12.35
CA ILE A 87 10.52 -27.14 -11.49
C ILE A 87 9.75 -27.15 -10.18
N VAL A 88 9.09 -28.27 -9.89
CA VAL A 88 8.29 -28.46 -8.66
C VAL A 88 9.06 -29.30 -7.63
N GLN A 89 9.89 -30.24 -8.08
CA GLN A 89 10.77 -31.01 -7.22
C GLN A 89 12.14 -31.13 -7.88
N LYS A 90 13.19 -30.83 -7.12
CA LYS A 90 14.57 -30.97 -7.61
C LYS A 90 14.96 -32.43 -7.76
N SER A 91 16.02 -32.71 -8.50
CA SER A 91 16.56 -34.05 -8.70
C SER A 91 17.10 -34.70 -7.41
N ASP A 92 17.46 -33.88 -6.41
CA ASP A 92 17.87 -34.34 -5.06
C ASP A 92 16.68 -34.59 -4.11
N GLY A 93 15.43 -34.49 -4.61
CA GLY A 93 14.21 -34.62 -3.84
C GLY A 93 13.79 -33.36 -3.07
N GLY A 94 14.61 -32.31 -3.07
CA GLY A 94 14.31 -31.04 -2.40
C GLY A 94 13.24 -30.23 -3.12
N PHE A 95 12.66 -29.27 -2.39
CA PHE A 95 11.67 -28.35 -2.92
C PHE A 95 12.27 -26.96 -3.11
N ASN A 96 11.63 -26.15 -3.97
CA ASN A 96 12.01 -24.77 -4.22
C ASN A 96 10.81 -23.81 -3.98
N TYR A 97 11.04 -22.52 -4.21
CA TYR A 97 10.02 -21.49 -4.03
C TYR A 97 8.77 -21.70 -4.90
N ALA A 98 8.89 -22.29 -6.09
CA ALA A 98 7.73 -22.57 -6.93
C ALA A 98 6.80 -23.60 -6.27
N THR A 99 7.35 -24.62 -5.60
CA THR A 99 6.55 -25.60 -4.87
C THR A 99 5.85 -24.96 -3.68
N THR A 100 6.54 -24.06 -2.97
CA THR A 100 5.98 -23.34 -1.83
C THR A 100 4.85 -22.44 -2.27
N ASP A 101 5.00 -21.71 -3.39
CA ASP A 101 3.94 -20.85 -3.92
C ASP A 101 2.73 -21.64 -4.43
N LEU A 102 2.95 -22.80 -5.05
CA LEU A 102 1.88 -23.71 -5.43
C LEU A 102 1.13 -24.26 -4.20
N ALA A 103 1.86 -24.63 -3.15
CA ALA A 103 1.26 -25.05 -1.88
C ALA A 103 0.46 -23.91 -1.23
N ALA A 104 0.96 -22.68 -1.32
CA ALA A 104 0.28 -21.51 -0.81
C ALA A 104 -1.03 -21.23 -1.57
N ILE A 105 -1.04 -21.29 -2.90
CA ILE A 105 -2.26 -21.14 -3.70
C ILE A 105 -3.28 -22.22 -3.36
N ARG A 106 -2.84 -23.48 -3.36
CA ARG A 106 -3.68 -24.63 -3.01
C ARG A 106 -4.33 -24.48 -1.62
N TYR A 107 -3.56 -24.00 -0.64
CA TYR A 107 -4.04 -23.75 0.72
C TYR A 107 -5.02 -22.57 0.78
N ARG A 108 -4.70 -21.44 0.13
CA ARG A 108 -5.51 -20.22 0.18
C ARG A 108 -6.88 -20.41 -0.44
N PHE A 109 -6.99 -21.13 -1.56
CA PHE A 109 -8.28 -21.46 -2.17
C PHE A 109 -8.94 -22.70 -1.59
N GLY A 110 -8.23 -23.49 -0.79
CA GLY A 110 -8.77 -24.65 -0.11
C GLY A 110 -9.87 -24.28 0.88
N ALA A 111 -10.90 -25.14 0.97
CA ALA A 111 -12.03 -24.89 1.86
C ALA A 111 -11.62 -24.82 3.33
N SER A 112 -12.21 -23.89 4.09
CA SER A 112 -12.04 -23.79 5.53
C SER A 112 -12.69 -25.01 6.23
N PRO A 113 -12.08 -25.58 7.30
CA PRO A 113 -10.90 -25.12 8.03
C PRO A 113 -9.55 -25.67 7.50
N ALA A 114 -9.54 -26.51 6.45
CA ALA A 114 -8.32 -27.08 5.89
C ALA A 114 -7.52 -26.08 5.04
N GLY A 115 -8.11 -24.95 4.67
CA GLY A 115 -7.51 -23.85 3.95
C GLY A 115 -8.17 -22.52 4.34
N ASP A 116 -7.86 -21.45 3.59
CA ASP A 116 -8.36 -20.11 3.90
C ASP A 116 -9.76 -19.85 3.30
N GLY A 117 -10.20 -20.58 2.30
CA GLY A 117 -11.46 -20.36 1.59
C GLY A 117 -11.50 -19.00 0.86
N ALA A 118 -10.34 -18.52 0.39
CA ALA A 118 -10.25 -17.22 -0.26
C ALA A 118 -10.99 -17.18 -1.58
N SER A 119 -11.68 -16.07 -1.87
CA SER A 119 -12.31 -15.81 -3.16
C SER A 119 -11.41 -15.02 -4.11
N ARG A 120 -10.49 -14.21 -3.55
CA ARG A 120 -9.51 -13.42 -4.29
C ARG A 120 -8.17 -13.44 -3.56
N VAL A 121 -7.09 -13.71 -4.29
CA VAL A 121 -5.71 -13.70 -3.77
C VAL A 121 -4.86 -12.75 -4.59
N ILE A 122 -4.23 -11.80 -3.93
CA ILE A 122 -3.40 -10.77 -4.56
C ILE A 122 -1.96 -10.92 -4.08
N TYR A 123 -1.03 -11.12 -5.02
CA TYR A 123 0.40 -11.20 -4.76
C TYR A 123 1.06 -9.87 -5.11
N VAL A 124 1.58 -9.17 -4.12
CA VAL A 124 2.26 -7.88 -4.31
C VAL A 124 3.76 -8.11 -4.22
N THR A 125 4.46 -8.06 -5.36
CA THR A 125 5.92 -8.24 -5.42
C THR A 125 6.53 -7.34 -6.50
N ASP A 126 7.86 -7.31 -6.61
CA ASP A 126 8.52 -6.56 -7.68
C ASP A 126 8.23 -7.15 -9.08
N ALA A 127 8.32 -6.29 -10.10
CA ALA A 127 7.99 -6.66 -11.48
C ALA A 127 8.89 -7.78 -12.05
N GLY A 128 10.09 -7.99 -11.47
CA GLY A 128 10.99 -9.07 -11.88
C GLY A 128 10.42 -10.47 -11.63
N GLN A 129 9.43 -10.61 -10.74
CA GLN A 129 8.79 -11.89 -10.44
C GLN A 129 7.58 -12.23 -11.31
N ALA A 130 7.21 -11.37 -12.27
CA ALA A 130 6.01 -11.53 -13.07
C ALA A 130 5.94 -12.89 -13.82
N ASN A 131 7.05 -13.31 -14.44
CA ASN A 131 7.10 -14.59 -15.15
C ASN A 131 6.96 -15.80 -14.20
N HIS A 132 7.52 -15.70 -13.00
CA HIS A 132 7.38 -16.73 -11.99
C HIS A 132 5.90 -16.90 -11.60
N PHE A 133 5.22 -15.82 -11.22
CA PHE A 133 3.80 -15.89 -10.83
C PHE A 133 2.90 -16.31 -11.99
N ALA A 134 3.17 -15.87 -13.22
CA ALA A 134 2.43 -16.35 -14.40
C ALA A 134 2.51 -17.88 -14.55
N GLY A 135 3.71 -18.45 -14.36
CA GLY A 135 3.90 -19.90 -14.41
C GLY A 135 3.20 -20.62 -13.24
N VAL A 136 3.34 -20.11 -12.02
CA VAL A 136 2.68 -20.69 -10.84
C VAL A 136 1.17 -20.66 -10.97
N PHE A 137 0.59 -19.55 -11.44
CA PHE A 137 -0.86 -19.42 -11.63
C PHE A 137 -1.37 -20.36 -12.73
N GLN A 138 -0.65 -20.48 -13.85
CA GLN A 138 -1.00 -21.42 -14.92
C GLN A 138 -1.05 -22.87 -14.41
N VAL A 139 -0.03 -23.29 -13.66
CA VAL A 139 0.02 -24.64 -13.08
C VAL A 139 -1.12 -24.87 -12.09
N ALA A 140 -1.37 -23.90 -11.19
CA ALA A 140 -2.46 -23.97 -10.21
C ALA A 140 -3.85 -24.05 -10.85
N GLN A 141 -4.08 -23.33 -11.97
CA GLN A 141 -5.32 -23.38 -12.75
C GLN A 141 -5.49 -24.75 -13.42
N ARG A 142 -4.44 -25.28 -14.06
CA ARG A 142 -4.46 -26.61 -14.70
C ARG A 142 -4.65 -27.75 -13.70
N ALA A 143 -4.15 -27.57 -12.47
CA ALA A 143 -4.38 -28.51 -11.37
C ALA A 143 -5.78 -28.42 -10.75
N GLY A 144 -6.61 -27.44 -11.17
CA GLY A 144 -7.95 -27.24 -10.63
C GLY A 144 -8.00 -26.67 -9.21
N TRP A 145 -6.89 -26.07 -8.73
CA TRP A 145 -6.83 -25.52 -7.37
C TRP A 145 -7.45 -24.13 -7.24
N ILE A 146 -7.68 -23.45 -8.36
CA ILE A 146 -8.34 -22.14 -8.38
C ILE A 146 -9.77 -22.33 -8.88
N PRO A 147 -10.80 -22.23 -8.02
CA PRO A 147 -12.20 -22.35 -8.44
C PRO A 147 -12.57 -21.27 -9.47
N SER A 148 -13.49 -21.58 -10.37
CA SER A 148 -13.87 -20.69 -11.49
C SER A 148 -14.47 -19.35 -11.06
N HIS A 149 -15.00 -19.26 -9.85
CA HIS A 149 -15.54 -18.03 -9.25
C HIS A 149 -14.50 -17.24 -8.43
N CYS A 150 -13.26 -17.74 -8.35
CA CYS A 150 -12.17 -17.11 -7.61
C CYS A 150 -11.14 -16.48 -8.57
N SER A 151 -10.38 -15.52 -8.07
CA SER A 151 -9.31 -14.86 -8.82
C SER A 151 -7.97 -14.88 -8.08
N VAL A 152 -6.89 -14.97 -8.87
CA VAL A 152 -5.52 -14.79 -8.42
C VAL A 152 -4.82 -13.76 -9.29
N GLU A 153 -4.15 -12.80 -8.66
CA GLU A 153 -3.56 -11.67 -9.37
C GLU A 153 -2.14 -11.39 -8.88
N HIS A 154 -1.23 -11.10 -9.81
CA HIS A 154 0.07 -10.52 -9.48
C HIS A 154 -0.01 -9.01 -9.65
N VAL A 155 0.30 -8.28 -8.59
CA VAL A 155 0.33 -6.82 -8.53
C VAL A 155 1.79 -6.38 -8.46
N PRO A 156 2.44 -6.16 -9.61
CA PRO A 156 3.85 -5.77 -9.65
C PRO A 156 4.05 -4.33 -9.23
N PHE A 157 5.21 -4.04 -8.61
CA PHE A 157 5.67 -2.69 -8.37
C PHE A 157 7.06 -2.45 -8.97
N GLY A 158 7.31 -1.17 -9.31
CA GLY A 158 8.58 -0.70 -9.84
C GLY A 158 9.63 -0.42 -8.75
N LEU A 159 10.77 0.09 -9.17
CA LEU A 159 11.90 0.37 -8.28
C LEU A 159 11.87 1.83 -7.80
N VAL A 160 12.28 2.03 -6.55
CA VAL A 160 12.62 3.36 -6.02
C VAL A 160 14.03 3.71 -6.46
N GLN A 161 14.18 4.86 -7.11
CA GLN A 161 15.42 5.35 -7.68
C GLN A 161 15.90 6.60 -6.93
N GLY A 162 17.21 6.79 -6.88
CA GLY A 162 17.82 8.04 -6.46
C GLY A 162 17.75 9.12 -7.56
N ASP A 163 18.31 10.29 -7.28
CA ASP A 163 18.33 11.41 -8.22
C ASP A 163 19.10 11.09 -9.53
N ASP A 164 20.01 10.12 -9.49
CA ASP A 164 20.76 9.63 -10.65
C ASP A 164 19.97 8.62 -11.53
N GLY A 165 18.70 8.36 -11.21
CA GLY A 165 17.85 7.40 -11.91
C GLY A 165 18.24 5.93 -11.70
N LYS A 166 19.18 5.64 -10.80
CA LYS A 166 19.57 4.28 -10.43
C LYS A 166 18.88 3.86 -9.15
N LYS A 167 18.93 2.55 -8.83
CA LYS A 167 18.41 2.03 -7.57
C LYS A 167 18.96 2.85 -6.40
N LEU A 168 18.07 3.28 -5.51
CA LEU A 168 18.41 4.14 -4.38
C LEU A 168 19.52 3.53 -3.53
N LYS A 169 20.60 4.30 -3.34
CA LYS A 169 21.79 3.92 -2.57
C LYS A 169 22.23 5.07 -1.67
N THR A 170 22.92 4.74 -0.58
CA THR A 170 23.64 5.73 0.23
C THR A 170 24.81 6.34 -0.55
N ARG A 171 25.38 7.43 -0.05
CA ARG A 171 26.61 8.02 -0.62
C ARG A 171 27.80 7.06 -0.61
N SER A 172 27.84 6.12 0.33
CA SER A 172 28.84 5.04 0.39
C SER A 172 28.61 3.91 -0.61
N GLY A 173 27.48 3.93 -1.34
CA GLY A 173 27.11 2.89 -2.31
C GLY A 173 26.30 1.73 -1.74
N ASP A 174 26.01 1.74 -0.43
CA ASP A 174 25.20 0.74 0.24
C ASP A 174 23.69 0.94 -0.04
N THR A 175 22.90 -0.10 0.16
CA THR A 175 21.45 0.01 0.07
C THR A 175 20.92 0.87 1.22
N VAL A 176 20.09 1.88 0.91
CA VAL A 176 19.41 2.71 1.93
C VAL A 176 18.39 1.84 2.66
N ARG A 177 18.44 1.85 3.99
CA ARG A 177 17.44 1.14 4.81
C ARG A 177 16.17 1.98 4.89
N LEU A 178 15.01 1.33 4.81
CA LEU A 178 13.72 2.01 4.94
C LEU A 178 13.62 2.81 6.25
N LYS A 179 14.14 2.25 7.36
CA LYS A 179 14.17 2.97 8.64
C LYS A 179 14.86 4.33 8.53
N ASP A 180 16.01 4.38 7.89
CA ASP A 180 16.79 5.62 7.76
C ASP A 180 16.03 6.68 6.94
N LEU A 181 15.29 6.26 5.90
CA LEU A 181 14.42 7.16 5.13
C LEU A 181 13.26 7.71 5.96
N LEU A 182 12.65 6.87 6.79
CA LEU A 182 11.54 7.28 7.64
C LEU A 182 12.01 8.25 8.74
N ASP A 183 13.13 7.95 9.38
CA ASP A 183 13.71 8.78 10.42
C ASP A 183 14.13 10.15 9.84
N GLU A 184 14.81 10.19 8.70
CA GLU A 184 15.20 11.44 8.03
C GLU A 184 13.99 12.28 7.60
N ALA A 185 12.89 11.65 7.14
CA ALA A 185 11.68 12.38 6.81
C ALA A 185 11.08 13.08 8.05
N VAL A 186 11.09 12.41 9.20
CA VAL A 186 10.62 12.98 10.46
C VAL A 186 11.53 14.12 10.91
N GLU A 187 12.86 13.92 10.90
CA GLU A 187 13.84 14.95 11.29
C GLU A 187 13.73 16.21 10.43
N ARG A 188 13.61 16.07 9.11
CA ARG A 188 13.42 17.21 8.20
C ARG A 188 12.11 17.94 8.45
N THR A 189 11.04 17.20 8.69
CA THR A 189 9.73 17.78 9.01
C THR A 189 9.75 18.53 10.33
N GLU A 190 10.44 17.99 11.34
CA GLU A 190 10.64 18.68 12.63
C GLU A 190 11.41 19.98 12.47
N ALA A 191 12.53 19.94 11.74
CA ALA A 191 13.34 21.12 11.49
C ALA A 191 12.54 22.23 10.76
N ASP A 192 11.77 21.86 9.72
CA ASP A 192 10.91 22.79 8.98
C ASP A 192 9.78 23.36 9.86
N LEU A 193 9.15 22.53 10.70
CA LEU A 193 8.11 22.97 11.64
C LEU A 193 8.67 23.96 12.66
N ARG A 194 9.83 23.69 13.26
CA ARG A 194 10.49 24.58 14.19
C ARG A 194 10.86 25.93 13.56
N GLN A 195 11.36 25.90 12.32
CA GLN A 195 11.67 27.13 11.58
C GLN A 195 10.39 27.95 11.34
N ARG A 196 9.30 27.34 10.88
CA ARG A 196 8.02 28.05 10.67
C ARG A 196 7.46 28.62 11.96
N LEU A 197 7.49 27.88 13.07
CA LEU A 197 7.05 28.38 14.38
C LEU A 197 7.87 29.61 14.80
N ALA A 198 9.18 29.60 14.59
CA ALA A 198 10.04 30.74 14.89
C ALA A 198 9.72 31.96 13.99
N ASP A 199 9.55 31.76 12.68
CA ASP A 199 9.21 32.82 11.74
C ASP A 199 7.83 33.45 12.04
N GLU A 200 6.85 32.64 12.48
CA GLU A 200 5.51 33.07 12.90
C GLU A 200 5.46 33.59 14.34
N GLN A 201 6.57 33.59 15.07
CA GLN A 201 6.65 33.96 16.49
C GLN A 201 5.65 33.15 17.36
N ARG A 202 5.47 31.89 17.04
CA ARG A 202 4.63 30.94 17.76
C ARG A 202 5.48 29.95 18.53
N SER A 203 4.97 29.51 19.66
CA SER A 203 5.57 28.40 20.42
C SER A 203 4.54 27.30 20.63
N GLU A 204 4.99 26.08 20.53
CA GLU A 204 4.21 24.86 20.82
C GLU A 204 5.07 23.97 21.74
N ASP A 205 4.43 23.06 22.45
CA ASP A 205 5.18 22.13 23.30
C ASP A 205 5.89 21.03 22.47
N GLU A 206 6.90 20.40 23.06
CA GLU A 206 7.70 19.37 22.39
C GLU A 206 6.84 18.17 21.96
N ALA A 207 5.83 17.80 22.75
CA ALA A 207 4.94 16.67 22.40
C ALA A 207 4.16 16.96 21.11
N PHE A 208 3.66 18.18 20.95
CA PHE A 208 3.00 18.63 19.71
C PHE A 208 3.96 18.61 18.52
N ILE A 209 5.16 19.18 18.70
CA ILE A 209 6.17 19.21 17.63
C ILE A 209 6.51 17.80 17.16
N GLN A 210 6.79 16.89 18.09
CA GLN A 210 7.10 15.49 17.79
C GLN A 210 5.93 14.76 17.13
N GLN A 211 4.71 14.99 17.60
CA GLN A 211 3.50 14.39 17.01
C GLN A 211 3.31 14.84 15.56
N VAL A 212 3.42 16.14 15.29
CA VAL A 212 3.23 16.70 13.95
C VAL A 212 4.37 16.23 13.03
N ALA A 213 5.63 16.33 13.48
CA ALA A 213 6.79 15.90 12.69
C ALA A 213 6.70 14.44 12.28
N THR A 214 6.38 13.57 13.25
CA THR A 214 6.21 12.13 13.00
C THR A 214 5.06 11.87 12.03
N SER A 215 3.89 12.45 12.28
CA SER A 215 2.71 12.20 11.44
C SER A 215 2.91 12.68 10.01
N VAL A 216 3.44 13.90 9.82
CA VAL A 216 3.64 14.51 8.50
C VAL A 216 4.80 13.85 7.76
N GLY A 217 5.93 13.59 8.44
CA GLY A 217 7.09 12.94 7.83
C GLY A 217 6.78 11.54 7.31
N LEU A 218 6.11 10.71 8.13
CA LEU A 218 5.70 9.37 7.71
C LEU A 218 4.63 9.42 6.62
N ALA A 219 3.66 10.33 6.72
CA ALA A 219 2.65 10.53 5.68
C ALA A 219 3.27 10.89 4.34
N ALA A 220 4.31 11.75 4.34
CA ALA A 220 4.99 12.18 3.12
C ALA A 220 5.65 11.00 2.38
N VAL A 221 6.35 10.11 3.12
CA VAL A 221 6.98 8.91 2.52
C VAL A 221 5.91 7.96 1.96
N LYS A 222 4.88 7.64 2.75
CA LYS A 222 3.78 6.76 2.29
C LYS A 222 3.08 7.31 1.05
N TYR A 223 2.76 8.59 1.08
CA TYR A 223 2.03 9.22 -0.02
C TYR A 223 2.87 9.33 -1.28
N ALA A 224 4.17 9.62 -1.18
CA ALA A 224 5.06 9.66 -2.32
C ALA A 224 5.10 8.34 -3.08
N ASP A 225 5.12 7.22 -2.35
CA ASP A 225 5.04 5.88 -2.93
C ASP A 225 3.66 5.61 -3.56
N LEU A 226 2.58 5.80 -2.79
CA LEU A 226 1.21 5.48 -3.21
C LEU A 226 0.66 6.41 -4.30
N SER A 227 1.14 7.65 -4.40
CA SER A 227 0.71 8.61 -5.43
C SER A 227 1.36 8.38 -6.79
N THR A 228 2.40 7.57 -6.85
CA THR A 228 3.04 7.14 -8.09
C THR A 228 2.34 5.89 -8.63
N ASN A 229 2.19 5.79 -9.96
CA ASN A 229 1.72 4.53 -10.55
C ASN A 229 2.71 3.42 -10.18
N ARG A 230 2.27 2.42 -9.43
CA ARG A 230 3.10 1.35 -8.90
C ARG A 230 3.89 0.56 -9.96
N THR A 231 3.43 0.53 -11.20
CA THR A 231 4.11 -0.18 -12.29
C THR A 231 5.30 0.59 -12.85
N THR A 232 5.50 1.84 -12.44
CA THR A 232 6.60 2.69 -12.90
C THR A 232 7.66 2.84 -11.81
N ASN A 233 8.90 3.04 -12.23
CA ASN A 233 9.94 3.46 -11.30
C ASN A 233 9.73 4.93 -10.94
N TYR A 234 10.04 5.33 -9.70
CA TYR A 234 9.98 6.72 -9.31
C TYR A 234 11.26 7.19 -8.61
N GLN A 235 11.59 8.47 -8.78
CA GLN A 235 12.71 9.09 -8.10
C GLN A 235 12.28 9.58 -6.72
N PHE A 236 12.96 9.10 -5.70
CA PHE A 236 12.78 9.53 -4.32
C PHE A 236 13.42 10.90 -4.09
N SER A 237 12.68 11.85 -3.51
CA SER A 237 13.19 13.19 -3.18
C SER A 237 12.47 13.73 -1.95
N PHE A 238 13.23 13.97 -0.87
CA PHE A 238 12.69 14.58 0.35
C PHE A 238 12.07 15.95 0.08
N ASP A 239 12.74 16.79 -0.70
CA ASP A 239 12.29 18.15 -0.97
C ASP A 239 10.92 18.16 -1.69
N ARG A 240 10.71 17.23 -2.62
CA ARG A 240 9.43 17.12 -3.32
C ARG A 240 8.32 16.57 -2.45
N MET A 241 8.56 15.50 -1.68
CA MET A 241 7.51 14.84 -0.91
C MET A 241 7.09 15.61 0.35
N LEU A 242 8.00 16.42 0.91
CA LEU A 242 7.73 17.26 2.08
C LEU A 242 7.17 18.65 1.71
N ALA A 243 7.07 18.98 0.42
CA ALA A 243 6.57 20.26 -0.03
C ALA A 243 5.10 20.47 0.39
N LEU A 244 4.78 21.69 0.82
CA LEU A 244 3.42 22.13 1.14
C LEU A 244 2.59 22.50 -0.11
N THR A 245 3.10 22.21 -1.30
CA THR A 245 2.47 22.47 -2.59
C THR A 245 2.56 21.24 -3.49
N GLY A 246 1.66 21.12 -4.44
CA GLY A 246 1.60 19.96 -5.34
C GLY A 246 0.89 18.75 -4.73
N ASN A 247 1.02 17.61 -5.39
CA ASN A 247 0.36 16.36 -4.98
C ASN A 247 1.18 15.65 -3.89
N THR A 248 1.09 16.14 -2.64
CA THR A 248 1.86 15.69 -1.49
C THR A 248 0.97 15.48 -0.26
N ALA A 249 1.40 14.61 0.67
CA ALA A 249 0.67 14.43 1.93
C ALA A 249 0.59 15.71 2.77
N PRO A 250 1.67 16.50 2.95
CA PRO A 250 1.58 17.76 3.68
C PRO A 250 0.52 18.71 3.13
N TYR A 251 0.38 18.81 1.79
CA TYR A 251 -0.67 19.62 1.15
C TYR A 251 -2.08 19.15 1.52
N LEU A 252 -2.33 17.84 1.49
CA LEU A 252 -3.64 17.26 1.83
C LEU A 252 -3.95 17.40 3.32
N LEU A 253 -2.98 17.14 4.18
CA LEU A 253 -3.12 17.32 5.63
C LEU A 253 -3.41 18.77 5.97
N TYR A 254 -2.77 19.72 5.28
CA TYR A 254 -3.05 21.14 5.44
C TYR A 254 -4.49 21.50 5.08
N ALA A 255 -5.07 20.90 4.01
CA ALA A 255 -6.49 21.09 3.68
C ALA A 255 -7.41 20.63 4.80
N VAL A 256 -7.15 19.44 5.39
CA VAL A 256 -7.90 18.91 6.55
C VAL A 256 -7.81 19.85 7.75
N VAL A 257 -6.58 20.30 8.10
CA VAL A 257 -6.34 21.24 9.22
C VAL A 257 -7.03 22.60 9.00
N ARG A 258 -7.08 23.09 7.75
CA ARG A 258 -7.79 24.31 7.37
C ARG A 258 -9.29 24.19 7.67
N ILE A 259 -9.91 23.05 7.30
CA ILE A 259 -11.33 22.80 7.57
C ILE A 259 -11.58 22.67 9.08
N ALA A 260 -10.70 21.98 9.81
CA ALA A 260 -10.76 21.93 11.26
C ALA A 260 -10.67 23.34 11.90
N GLY A 261 -9.88 24.24 11.30
CA GLY A 261 -9.83 25.67 11.68
C GLY A 261 -11.14 26.40 11.47
N ILE A 262 -11.89 26.09 10.41
CA ILE A 262 -13.25 26.63 10.17
C ILE A 262 -14.18 26.19 11.30
N ALA A 263 -14.16 24.91 11.64
CA ALA A 263 -14.96 24.35 12.73
C ALA A 263 -14.68 25.05 14.06
N ARG A 264 -13.41 25.24 14.42
CA ARG A 264 -13.02 25.92 15.66
C ARG A 264 -13.49 27.38 15.71
N LYS A 265 -13.53 28.09 14.59
CA LYS A 265 -13.94 29.51 14.51
C LYS A 265 -15.44 29.70 14.35
N GLY A 266 -16.12 28.78 13.68
CA GLY A 266 -17.51 28.91 13.30
C GLY A 266 -18.50 28.11 14.13
N GLY A 267 -18.02 27.30 15.07
CA GLY A 267 -18.84 26.34 15.79
C GLY A 267 -19.04 25.05 15.00
N ASP A 268 -19.95 24.21 15.48
CA ASP A 268 -20.23 22.90 14.93
C ASP A 268 -20.47 22.96 13.41
N LEU A 269 -19.74 22.12 12.64
CA LEU A 269 -19.97 21.94 11.21
C LEU A 269 -21.35 21.28 10.92
N GLY A 270 -22.21 21.18 11.94
CA GLY A 270 -23.55 20.63 11.86
C GLY A 270 -23.57 19.12 11.93
N ALA A 271 -23.85 18.56 13.10
CA ALA A 271 -24.11 17.12 13.27
C ALA A 271 -25.50 16.70 12.73
N GLY A 272 -26.35 17.69 12.38
CA GLY A 272 -27.70 17.46 11.89
C GLY A 272 -27.80 17.43 10.38
N ALA A 273 -28.76 16.66 9.87
CA ALA A 273 -29.16 16.72 8.48
C ALA A 273 -29.63 18.14 8.16
N VAL A 274 -28.98 18.80 7.20
CA VAL A 274 -29.47 20.08 6.67
C VAL A 274 -30.74 19.75 5.89
N ALA A 275 -31.87 20.32 6.31
CA ALA A 275 -33.19 20.00 5.74
C ALA A 275 -33.28 20.31 4.23
N SER A 276 -32.50 21.30 3.77
CA SER A 276 -32.32 21.60 2.35
C SER A 276 -30.96 22.24 2.14
N LEU A 277 -30.26 21.84 1.08
CA LEU A 277 -29.01 22.46 0.64
C LEU A 277 -29.31 23.51 -0.43
N THR A 278 -28.73 24.68 -0.29
CA THR A 278 -28.86 25.79 -1.23
C THR A 278 -27.48 26.18 -1.74
N PHE A 279 -27.26 26.11 -3.04
CA PHE A 279 -26.01 26.46 -3.72
C PHE A 279 -26.27 27.56 -4.75
N SER A 280 -25.58 28.69 -4.61
CA SER A 280 -25.70 29.86 -5.50
C SER A 280 -24.44 30.11 -6.32
N GLU A 281 -23.28 29.63 -5.81
CA GLU A 281 -21.99 29.94 -6.42
C GLU A 281 -21.48 28.78 -7.28
N ALA A 282 -20.76 29.07 -8.35
CA ALA A 282 -20.19 28.07 -9.24
C ALA A 282 -19.19 27.15 -8.51
N GLN A 283 -18.48 27.68 -7.52
CA GLN A 283 -17.49 26.94 -6.70
C GLN A 283 -18.15 25.92 -5.78
N GLU A 284 -19.34 26.21 -5.26
CA GLU A 284 -20.14 25.24 -4.49
C GLU A 284 -20.51 24.04 -5.35
N TRP A 285 -21.01 24.29 -6.56
CA TRP A 285 -21.34 23.23 -7.52
C TRP A 285 -20.12 22.46 -8.01
N ALA A 286 -18.97 23.12 -8.15
CA ALA A 286 -17.72 22.45 -8.49
C ALA A 286 -17.32 21.45 -7.38
N LEU A 287 -17.43 21.86 -6.12
CA LEU A 287 -17.11 21.02 -4.97
C LEU A 287 -18.10 19.85 -4.85
N VAL A 288 -19.39 20.08 -5.05
CA VAL A 288 -20.40 19.01 -5.06
C VAL A 288 -20.08 17.96 -6.12
N ARG A 289 -19.79 18.39 -7.35
CA ARG A 289 -19.44 17.45 -8.44
C ARG A 289 -18.19 16.64 -8.13
N GLU A 290 -17.20 17.24 -7.48
CA GLU A 290 -15.98 16.54 -7.10
C GLU A 290 -16.25 15.49 -6.00
N LEU A 291 -17.02 15.85 -4.98
CA LEU A 291 -17.41 14.95 -3.91
C LEU A 291 -18.19 13.71 -4.43
N LEU A 292 -19.05 13.89 -5.42
CA LEU A 292 -19.85 12.81 -6.02
C LEU A 292 -19.02 11.77 -6.80
N LYS A 293 -17.76 12.05 -7.10
CA LYS A 293 -16.87 11.08 -7.79
C LYS A 293 -16.31 10.00 -6.84
N PHE A 294 -16.35 10.21 -5.53
CA PHE A 294 -15.61 9.39 -4.56
C PHE A 294 -15.90 7.88 -4.69
N ASP A 295 -17.16 7.49 -4.73
CA ASP A 295 -17.57 6.08 -4.84
C ASP A 295 -17.02 5.44 -6.13
N GLY A 296 -17.09 6.17 -7.25
CA GLY A 296 -16.53 5.72 -8.52
C GLY A 296 -15.01 5.53 -8.47
N VAL A 297 -14.30 6.43 -7.79
CA VAL A 297 -12.85 6.33 -7.60
C VAL A 297 -12.47 5.12 -6.76
N ILE A 298 -13.23 4.85 -5.69
CA ILE A 298 -12.99 3.66 -4.85
C ILE A 298 -13.22 2.37 -5.65
N ALA A 299 -14.29 2.31 -6.45
CA ALA A 299 -14.56 1.16 -7.32
C ALA A 299 -13.45 0.95 -8.37
N GLU A 300 -12.93 2.03 -8.96
CA GLU A 300 -11.78 1.98 -9.88
C GLU A 300 -10.52 1.46 -9.19
N VAL A 301 -10.22 1.95 -7.98
CA VAL A 301 -9.06 1.48 -7.19
C VAL A 301 -9.18 0.00 -6.83
N GLU A 302 -10.36 -0.46 -6.44
CA GLU A 302 -10.62 -1.88 -6.16
C GLU A 302 -10.42 -2.76 -7.38
N GLN A 303 -10.86 -2.31 -8.54
CA GLN A 303 -10.74 -3.04 -9.80
C GLN A 303 -9.32 -3.06 -10.33
N GLU A 304 -8.65 -1.89 -10.38
CA GLU A 304 -7.32 -1.74 -11.01
C GLU A 304 -6.17 -2.00 -10.03
N LEU A 305 -6.42 -1.99 -8.73
CA LEU A 305 -5.42 -2.09 -7.66
C LEU A 305 -4.33 -0.99 -7.79
N LEU A 306 -4.76 0.23 -8.15
CA LEU A 306 -3.93 1.41 -8.37
C LEU A 306 -4.22 2.51 -7.34
N PRO A 307 -3.58 2.52 -6.17
CA PRO A 307 -3.81 3.52 -5.11
C PRO A 307 -3.60 4.97 -5.57
N ASN A 308 -2.75 5.19 -6.58
CA ASN A 308 -2.49 6.53 -7.13
C ASN A 308 -3.76 7.20 -7.71
N ARG A 309 -4.79 6.45 -8.10
CA ARG A 309 -6.08 7.00 -8.50
C ARG A 309 -6.74 7.75 -7.34
N LEU A 310 -6.75 7.13 -6.15
CA LEU A 310 -7.25 7.77 -4.95
C LEU A 310 -6.41 9.00 -4.58
N CYS A 311 -5.09 8.90 -4.64
CA CYS A 311 -4.21 10.05 -4.37
C CYS A 311 -4.50 11.23 -5.30
N THR A 312 -4.67 10.98 -6.60
CA THR A 312 -5.01 12.02 -7.58
C THR A 312 -6.35 12.66 -7.24
N TYR A 313 -7.37 11.86 -6.95
CA TYR A 313 -8.69 12.35 -6.56
C TYR A 313 -8.64 13.23 -5.30
N LEU A 314 -7.95 12.80 -4.24
CA LEU A 314 -7.82 13.57 -2.99
C LEU A 314 -7.12 14.92 -3.23
N PHE A 315 -6.13 14.93 -4.09
CA PHE A 315 -5.44 16.17 -4.50
C PHE A 315 -6.37 17.10 -5.26
N GLU A 316 -7.11 16.61 -6.26
CA GLU A 316 -8.09 17.39 -7.02
C GLU A 316 -9.21 17.95 -6.12
N LEU A 317 -9.75 17.12 -5.22
CA LEU A 317 -10.74 17.53 -4.22
C LEU A 317 -10.20 18.66 -3.34
N SER A 318 -8.94 18.54 -2.88
CA SER A 318 -8.29 19.58 -2.07
C SER A 318 -8.11 20.88 -2.85
N GLN A 319 -7.77 20.81 -4.14
CA GLN A 319 -7.66 21.99 -5.00
C GLN A 319 -9.03 22.68 -5.22
N VAL A 320 -10.08 21.87 -5.46
CA VAL A 320 -11.44 22.41 -5.64
C VAL A 320 -11.92 23.04 -4.33
N PHE A 321 -11.66 22.39 -3.18
CA PHE A 321 -11.98 22.94 -1.87
C PHE A 321 -11.23 24.26 -1.60
N ASN A 322 -9.94 24.35 -1.91
CA ASN A 322 -9.18 25.58 -1.70
C ASN A 322 -9.75 26.73 -2.50
N ARG A 323 -10.11 26.53 -3.77
CA ARG A 323 -10.77 27.55 -4.59
C ARG A 323 -12.13 27.98 -4.01
N PHE A 324 -12.93 27.01 -3.53
CA PHE A 324 -14.19 27.31 -2.84
C PHE A 324 -13.93 28.16 -1.59
N TYR A 325 -12.99 27.76 -0.75
CA TYR A 325 -12.67 28.46 0.50
C TYR A 325 -12.17 29.89 0.29
N ASP A 326 -11.37 30.13 -0.74
CA ASP A 326 -10.76 31.43 -1.02
C ASP A 326 -11.77 32.41 -1.65
N GLN A 327 -12.76 31.92 -2.39
CA GLN A 327 -13.68 32.75 -3.17
C GLN A 327 -15.09 32.87 -2.56
N VAL A 328 -15.48 31.91 -1.72
CA VAL A 328 -16.82 31.83 -1.16
C VAL A 328 -16.79 32.03 0.36
N PRO A 329 -17.42 33.08 0.91
CA PRO A 329 -17.41 33.32 2.36
C PRO A 329 -18.24 32.25 3.08
N VAL A 330 -17.59 31.41 3.89
CA VAL A 330 -18.25 30.35 4.66
C VAL A 330 -18.87 30.91 5.93
N LEU A 331 -18.04 31.41 6.85
CA LEU A 331 -18.49 31.84 8.18
C LEU A 331 -19.27 33.16 8.18
N LYS A 332 -19.00 34.04 7.19
CA LYS A 332 -19.65 35.33 7.06
C LYS A 332 -20.97 35.26 6.27
N ALA A 333 -21.30 34.13 5.68
CA ALA A 333 -22.56 33.91 4.97
C ALA A 333 -23.75 33.93 5.94
N LYS A 334 -24.92 34.24 5.41
CA LYS A 334 -26.22 34.15 6.11
C LYS A 334 -26.88 32.82 5.77
N ASP A 335 -27.76 32.31 6.66
CA ASP A 335 -28.56 31.14 6.35
C ASP A 335 -29.57 31.43 5.21
N PRO A 336 -29.89 30.46 4.35
CA PRO A 336 -29.49 29.05 4.42
C PRO A 336 -28.11 28.72 3.82
N SER A 337 -27.47 29.67 3.12
CA SER A 337 -26.19 29.44 2.44
C SER A 337 -25.07 29.07 3.41
N ARG A 338 -25.04 29.68 4.61
CA ARG A 338 -24.03 29.35 5.64
C ARG A 338 -24.11 27.89 6.05
N ALA A 339 -25.32 27.36 6.36
CA ALA A 339 -25.51 25.97 6.73
C ALA A 339 -25.09 25.01 5.61
N SER A 340 -25.43 25.33 4.35
CA SER A 340 -25.04 24.54 3.17
C SER A 340 -23.52 24.51 2.96
N ARG A 341 -22.83 25.63 3.15
CA ARG A 341 -21.37 25.75 3.03
C ARG A 341 -20.63 25.02 4.14
N LEU A 342 -21.14 25.06 5.37
CA LEU A 342 -20.61 24.26 6.47
C LEU A 342 -20.79 22.76 6.23
N ALA A 343 -21.93 22.32 5.69
CA ALA A 343 -22.16 20.96 5.28
C ALA A 343 -21.17 20.49 4.19
N LEU A 344 -20.86 21.34 3.20
CA LEU A 344 -19.82 21.06 2.21
C LEU A 344 -18.43 20.93 2.84
N CYS A 345 -18.07 21.82 3.77
CA CYS A 345 -16.81 21.73 4.51
C CYS A 345 -16.71 20.40 5.27
N ARG A 346 -17.79 20.00 5.96
CA ARG A 346 -17.85 18.75 6.68
C ARG A 346 -17.66 17.55 5.74
N LEU A 347 -18.48 17.47 4.70
CA LEU A 347 -18.39 16.34 3.76
C LEU A 347 -17.01 16.27 3.09
N THR A 348 -16.41 17.41 2.76
CA THR A 348 -15.04 17.45 2.21
C THR A 348 -14.02 16.89 3.21
N THR A 349 -14.06 17.31 4.49
CA THR A 349 -13.12 16.79 5.49
C THR A 349 -13.33 15.31 5.77
N ASP A 350 -14.59 14.85 5.82
CA ASP A 350 -14.90 13.44 6.03
C ASP A 350 -14.39 12.58 4.86
N THR A 351 -14.56 13.05 3.63
CA THR A 351 -14.05 12.38 2.42
C THR A 351 -12.50 12.36 2.40
N LEU A 352 -11.85 13.49 2.71
CA LEU A 352 -10.39 13.55 2.79
C LEU A 352 -9.83 12.63 3.90
N LYS A 353 -10.43 12.66 5.09
CA LYS A 353 -10.04 11.80 6.21
C LYS A 353 -10.22 10.32 5.87
N LEU A 354 -11.35 9.96 5.28
CA LEU A 354 -11.61 8.58 4.83
C LEU A 354 -10.61 8.14 3.77
N GLY A 355 -10.42 8.94 2.71
CA GLY A 355 -9.48 8.62 1.64
C GLY A 355 -8.04 8.48 2.14
N LEU A 356 -7.57 9.39 3.01
CA LEU A 356 -6.25 9.29 3.63
C LEU A 356 -6.14 8.05 4.54
N SER A 357 -7.18 7.71 5.28
CA SER A 357 -7.20 6.51 6.12
C SER A 357 -7.09 5.22 5.30
N LEU A 358 -7.71 5.16 4.13
CA LEU A 358 -7.58 4.03 3.18
C LEU A 358 -6.15 3.89 2.65
N LEU A 359 -5.39 4.98 2.58
CA LEU A 359 -3.96 5.00 2.26
C LEU A 359 -3.08 4.73 3.50
N GLY A 360 -3.66 4.47 4.66
CA GLY A 360 -2.93 4.26 5.91
C GLY A 360 -2.26 5.54 6.45
N ILE A 361 -2.80 6.72 6.11
CA ILE A 361 -2.28 8.04 6.52
C ILE A 361 -3.21 8.65 7.56
N PRO A 362 -2.77 8.80 8.82
CA PRO A 362 -3.53 9.48 9.85
C PRO A 362 -3.62 10.98 9.58
N THR A 363 -4.71 11.61 10.02
CA THR A 363 -4.91 13.05 9.89
C THR A 363 -4.68 13.77 11.23
N LEU A 364 -4.42 15.08 11.14
CA LEU A 364 -4.17 15.96 12.27
C LEU A 364 -5.27 17.02 12.37
N GLU A 365 -5.57 17.44 13.60
CA GLU A 365 -6.49 18.57 13.84
C GLU A 365 -5.76 19.92 13.77
N ARG A 366 -4.44 19.93 14.03
CA ARG A 366 -3.54 21.09 13.98
C ARG A 366 -2.19 20.67 13.40
N MET A 367 -1.54 21.61 12.72
CA MET A 367 -0.23 21.40 12.12
C MET A 367 0.59 22.68 12.13
#